data_e69ed83d4d30007a6636f1df7c4c3c18
#
_entry.id   e69ed83d4d30007a6636f1df7c4c3c18
#
_cell.length_a   1.000
_cell.length_b   1.000
_cell.length_c   1.000
_cell.angle_alpha   90.00
_cell.angle_beta   90.00
_cell.angle_gamma   90.00
#
_symmetry.space_group_name_H-M   'P 1'
#
loop_
_entity.id
_entity.type
_entity.pdbx_description
1 polymer ?
#
loop_
_entity_poly.entity_id
_entity_poly.type
_entity_poly.pdbx_seq_one_letter_code
_entity_poly.pdbx_strand_id
1 'polypeptide(L)'
;INLISKVPGLPDAAGTMPGRYQWGGEYFVHGPRLLEFLTEMKQQVLSHYDILTVGEMPMLTTEQAVRITNEETGMLNMLFQFEHMDLDTDPMLMLGKWGYKKLDLLDMKRSMTRWQKELEGKGWNSLYLCNHDQPRALSRFGNDGEYRVESAKMLATFLHMLQGTPYIYQG
;
A
#
# COMPACT_ATOMS: atom_id res chain seq x y z
N ILE A 1 -8.70 -4.55 0.89
CA ILE A 1 -9.74 -5.15 0.00
C ILE A 1 -9.25 -6.39 -0.74
N ASN A 2 -7.95 -6.53 -0.97
CA ASN A 2 -7.38 -7.70 -1.67
C ASN A 2 -7.42 -9.03 -0.88
N LEU A 3 -8.04 -9.04 0.28
CA LEU A 3 -8.24 -10.22 1.13
C LEU A 3 -9.65 -10.84 0.99
N ILE A 4 -10.50 -10.30 0.14
CA ILE A 4 -11.89 -10.76 0.00
C ILE A 4 -12.02 -12.08 -0.76
N SER A 5 -11.06 -12.42 -1.59
CA SER A 5 -11.04 -13.67 -2.37
C SER A 5 -10.05 -14.66 -1.75
N LYS A 6 -10.52 -15.86 -1.46
CA LYS A 6 -9.72 -16.90 -0.80
C LYS A 6 -9.73 -18.18 -1.63
N VAL A 7 -8.66 -18.95 -1.54
CA VAL A 7 -8.61 -20.28 -2.11
C VAL A 7 -9.60 -21.18 -1.36
N PRO A 8 -10.47 -21.93 -2.06
CA PRO A 8 -11.38 -22.87 -1.41
C PRO A 8 -10.63 -23.90 -0.56
N GLY A 9 -11.19 -24.19 0.63
CA GLY A 9 -10.63 -25.17 1.55
C GLY A 9 -9.51 -24.67 2.45
N LEU A 10 -8.92 -23.52 2.16
CA LEU A 10 -7.83 -22.89 2.96
C LEU A 10 -6.83 -23.95 3.47
N PRO A 11 -6.05 -24.58 2.60
CA PRO A 11 -5.08 -25.59 3.01
C PRO A 11 -4.02 -25.01 3.97
N ASP A 12 -3.37 -25.87 4.72
CA ASP A 12 -2.28 -25.47 5.59
C ASP A 12 -1.13 -24.88 4.77
N ALA A 13 -0.62 -23.73 5.17
CA ALA A 13 0.49 -23.09 4.49
C ALA A 13 1.80 -23.85 4.73
N ALA A 14 2.53 -24.07 3.64
CA ALA A 14 3.87 -24.64 3.69
C ALA A 14 4.89 -23.54 4.03
N GLY A 15 5.10 -23.27 5.31
CA GLY A 15 6.00 -22.22 5.74
C GLY A 15 7.23 -22.72 6.48
N THR A 16 8.20 -21.82 6.61
CA THR A 16 9.44 -22.03 7.37
C THR A 16 9.54 -21.11 8.58
N MET A 17 8.46 -20.43 8.93
CA MET A 17 8.45 -19.57 10.12
C MET A 17 8.60 -20.41 11.39
N PRO A 18 9.36 -19.93 12.37
CA PRO A 18 9.40 -20.56 13.67
C PRO A 18 8.02 -20.63 14.31
N GLY A 19 7.64 -21.78 14.82
CA GLY A 19 6.37 -21.97 15.51
C GLY A 19 5.39 -22.89 14.77
N ARG A 20 4.24 -23.11 15.42
CA ARG A 20 3.20 -24.03 14.94
C ARG A 20 2.41 -23.44 13.76
N TYR A 21 2.22 -22.14 13.73
CA TYR A 21 1.36 -21.48 12.75
C TYR A 21 2.21 -20.82 11.68
N GLN A 22 1.85 -21.06 10.43
CA GLN A 22 2.48 -20.48 9.26
C GLN A 22 1.62 -19.36 8.68
N TRP A 23 2.27 -18.42 7.99
CA TRP A 23 1.54 -17.35 7.31
C TRP A 23 0.86 -17.88 6.04
N GLY A 24 -0.46 -17.86 6.01
CA GLY A 24 -1.26 -18.43 4.93
C GLY A 24 -1.62 -17.40 3.82
N GLY A 25 -0.89 -16.30 3.69
CA GLY A 25 -1.20 -15.22 2.75
C GLY A 25 -1.33 -15.67 1.30
N GLU A 26 -0.59 -16.70 0.90
CA GLU A 26 -0.68 -17.31 -0.43
C GLU A 26 -2.11 -17.80 -0.78
N TYR A 27 -2.95 -18.05 0.22
CA TYR A 27 -4.32 -18.54 0.03
C TYR A 27 -5.39 -17.46 0.14
N PHE A 28 -5.05 -16.25 0.58
CA PHE A 28 -6.04 -15.20 0.81
C PHE A 28 -5.61 -13.78 0.39
N VAL A 29 -4.32 -13.54 0.11
CA VAL A 29 -3.86 -12.27 -0.45
C VAL A 29 -3.94 -12.35 -1.97
N HIS A 30 -4.65 -11.42 -2.60
CA HIS A 30 -4.88 -11.44 -4.05
C HIS A 30 -5.45 -12.77 -4.57
N GLY A 31 -6.39 -13.35 -3.84
CA GLY A 31 -6.97 -14.65 -4.18
C GLY A 31 -7.59 -14.71 -5.59
N PRO A 32 -7.87 -15.90 -6.09
CA PRO A 32 -8.08 -16.18 -7.53
C PRO A 32 -9.28 -15.45 -8.15
N ARG A 33 -10.29 -15.10 -7.37
CA ARG A 33 -11.51 -14.41 -7.83
C ARG A 33 -11.55 -12.92 -7.48
N LEU A 34 -10.44 -12.33 -7.01
CA LEU A 34 -10.42 -10.94 -6.56
C LEU A 34 -10.93 -9.98 -7.64
N LEU A 35 -10.41 -10.09 -8.86
CA LEU A 35 -10.78 -9.20 -9.95
C LEU A 35 -12.22 -9.41 -10.41
N GLU A 36 -12.74 -10.63 -10.34
CA GLU A 36 -14.15 -10.92 -10.59
C GLU A 36 -15.04 -10.16 -9.61
N PHE A 37 -14.77 -10.26 -8.31
CA PHE A 37 -15.55 -9.56 -7.28
C PHE A 37 -15.45 -8.04 -7.39
N LEU A 38 -14.27 -7.50 -7.69
CA LEU A 38 -14.11 -6.06 -7.90
C LEU A 38 -14.84 -5.59 -9.16
N THR A 39 -14.81 -6.38 -10.22
CA THR A 39 -15.55 -6.08 -11.45
C THR A 39 -17.06 -6.10 -11.22
N GLU A 40 -17.56 -7.12 -10.53
CA GLU A 40 -18.98 -7.20 -10.16
C GLU A 40 -19.39 -6.00 -9.30
N MET A 41 -18.61 -5.66 -8.28
CA MET A 41 -18.85 -4.49 -7.43
C MET A 41 -18.90 -3.19 -8.27
N LYS A 42 -17.98 -3.01 -9.23
CA LYS A 42 -17.99 -1.86 -10.12
C LYS A 42 -19.27 -1.84 -10.95
N GLN A 43 -19.59 -2.93 -11.61
CA GLN A 43 -20.73 -3.00 -12.54
C GLN A 43 -22.08 -2.88 -11.84
N GLN A 44 -22.25 -3.52 -10.69
CA GLN A 44 -23.53 -3.59 -9.99
C GLN A 44 -23.78 -2.39 -9.05
N VAL A 45 -22.71 -1.71 -8.61
CA VAL A 45 -22.85 -0.66 -7.60
C VAL A 45 -22.08 0.61 -8.00
N LEU A 46 -20.75 0.57 -8.09
CA LEU A 46 -19.95 1.79 -8.09
C LEU A 46 -20.20 2.65 -9.33
N SER A 47 -20.44 2.04 -10.50
CA SER A 47 -20.70 2.77 -11.74
C SER A 47 -22.03 3.52 -11.79
N HIS A 48 -22.92 3.27 -10.84
CA HIS A 48 -24.22 3.95 -10.76
C HIS A 48 -24.20 5.25 -9.95
N TYR A 49 -23.05 5.58 -9.34
CA TYR A 49 -22.90 6.74 -8.48
C TYR A 49 -21.67 7.57 -8.88
N ASP A 50 -21.80 8.88 -8.74
CA ASP A 50 -20.66 9.80 -8.87
C ASP A 50 -19.90 9.83 -7.54
N ILE A 51 -18.98 8.89 -7.37
CA ILE A 51 -18.22 8.67 -6.13
C ILE A 51 -16.74 8.42 -6.41
N LEU A 52 -15.92 8.76 -5.45
CA LEU A 52 -14.51 8.38 -5.42
C LEU A 52 -14.33 7.06 -4.66
N THR A 53 -13.65 6.12 -5.28
CA THR A 53 -13.36 4.80 -4.70
C THR A 53 -11.88 4.60 -4.44
N VAL A 54 -11.54 4.20 -3.21
CA VAL A 54 -10.16 3.98 -2.78
C VAL A 54 -10.05 2.60 -2.12
N GLY A 55 -9.14 1.78 -2.60
CA GLY A 55 -8.88 0.45 -2.03
C GLY A 55 -7.63 0.43 -1.16
N GLU A 56 -7.67 -0.24 -0.03
CA GLU A 56 -6.48 -0.60 0.72
C GLU A 56 -6.01 -1.99 0.28
N MET A 57 -4.78 -2.07 -0.25
CA MET A 57 -4.23 -3.29 -0.86
C MET A 57 -2.75 -3.49 -0.50
N PRO A 58 -2.44 -4.10 0.64
CA PRO A 58 -1.07 -4.48 0.96
C PRO A 58 -0.54 -5.55 -0.01
N MET A 59 0.77 -5.61 -0.17
CA MET A 59 1.48 -6.61 -0.98
C MET A 59 1.11 -6.59 -2.47
N LEU A 60 0.79 -5.41 -2.99
CA LEU A 60 0.38 -5.18 -4.36
C LEU A 60 1.59 -4.90 -5.25
N THR A 61 1.59 -5.44 -6.46
CA THR A 61 2.54 -5.03 -7.50
C THR A 61 2.01 -3.84 -8.30
N THR A 62 2.91 -3.09 -8.94
CA THR A 62 2.53 -1.98 -9.83
C THR A 62 1.66 -2.43 -10.99
N GLU A 63 1.91 -3.63 -11.54
CA GLU A 63 1.09 -4.21 -12.61
C GLU A 63 -0.36 -4.48 -12.14
N GLN A 64 -0.51 -5.06 -10.95
CA GLN A 64 -1.82 -5.26 -10.34
C GLN A 64 -2.52 -3.92 -10.07
N ALA A 65 -1.76 -2.92 -9.59
CA ALA A 65 -2.28 -1.58 -9.35
C ALA A 65 -2.83 -0.95 -10.63
N VAL A 66 -2.06 -0.98 -11.71
CA VAL A 66 -2.49 -0.49 -13.03
C VAL A 66 -3.78 -1.17 -13.46
N ARG A 67 -3.86 -2.50 -13.34
CA ARG A 67 -5.07 -3.25 -13.72
C ARG A 67 -6.31 -2.84 -12.93
N ILE A 68 -6.13 -2.48 -11.65
CA ILE A 68 -7.24 -2.13 -10.76
C ILE A 68 -7.65 -0.67 -10.90
N THR A 69 -6.70 0.23 -11.16
CA THR A 69 -6.92 1.68 -11.15
C THR A 69 -6.84 2.35 -12.52
N ASN A 70 -6.80 1.57 -13.60
CA ASN A 70 -6.83 2.13 -14.94
C ASN A 70 -8.09 2.99 -15.14
N GLU A 71 -7.95 4.16 -15.73
CA GLU A 71 -9.03 5.14 -15.86
C GLU A 71 -10.23 4.58 -16.63
N GLU A 72 -9.98 3.82 -17.69
CA GLU A 72 -11.05 3.27 -18.55
C GLU A 72 -11.57 1.91 -18.06
N THR A 73 -10.67 1.02 -17.66
CA THR A 73 -10.98 -0.39 -17.42
C THR A 73 -10.88 -0.81 -15.95
N GLY A 74 -10.31 0.03 -15.09
CA GLY A 74 -10.09 -0.27 -13.68
C GLY A 74 -11.39 -0.35 -12.88
N MET A 75 -11.35 -1.02 -11.76
CA MET A 75 -12.48 -1.23 -10.88
C MET A 75 -12.58 -0.17 -9.77
N LEU A 76 -11.47 0.45 -9.42
CA LEU A 76 -11.36 1.51 -8.41
C LEU A 76 -10.63 2.73 -9.00
N ASN A 77 -10.88 3.91 -8.44
CA ASN A 77 -10.19 5.12 -8.90
C ASN A 77 -8.72 5.14 -8.45
N MET A 78 -8.43 4.70 -7.23
CA MET A 78 -7.08 4.63 -6.69
C MET A 78 -6.98 3.60 -5.57
N LEU A 79 -5.77 3.34 -5.09
CA LEU A 79 -5.53 2.41 -4.00
C LEU A 79 -4.33 2.84 -3.13
N PHE A 80 -4.35 2.42 -1.88
CA PHE A 80 -3.21 2.48 -0.99
C PHE A 80 -2.38 1.20 -1.11
N GLN A 81 -1.15 1.36 -1.55
CA GLN A 81 -0.11 0.34 -1.52
C GLN A 81 0.77 0.54 -0.28
N PHE A 82 1.48 -0.50 0.16
CA PHE A 82 2.24 -0.47 1.41
C PHE A 82 3.75 -0.63 1.22
N GLU A 83 4.22 -0.80 0.01
CA GLU A 83 5.63 -1.10 -0.24
C GLU A 83 6.58 -0.09 0.43
N HIS A 84 6.34 1.21 0.23
CA HIS A 84 7.17 2.25 0.83
C HIS A 84 7.05 2.32 2.36
N MET A 85 5.92 1.83 2.92
CA MET A 85 5.70 1.75 4.35
C MET A 85 6.35 0.51 4.99
N ASP A 86 6.77 -0.46 4.21
CA ASP A 86 7.38 -1.70 4.70
C ASP A 86 8.91 -1.75 4.53
N LEU A 87 9.51 -0.73 3.88
CA LEU A 87 10.94 -0.69 3.57
C LEU A 87 11.87 -0.70 4.80
N ASP A 88 11.42 -0.14 5.90
CA ASP A 88 12.15 -0.10 7.17
C ASP A 88 11.68 -1.17 8.18
N THR A 89 10.81 -2.08 7.78
CA THR A 89 10.43 -3.22 8.61
C THR A 89 11.57 -4.24 8.67
N ASP A 90 11.91 -4.69 9.87
CA ASP A 90 12.88 -5.76 10.07
C ASP A 90 12.16 -7.10 10.21
N PRO A 91 12.23 -7.98 9.19
CA PRO A 91 11.58 -9.27 9.23
C PRO A 91 12.17 -10.21 10.30
N MET A 92 13.43 -9.99 10.70
CA MET A 92 14.09 -10.82 11.72
C MET A 92 13.54 -10.58 13.13
N LEU A 93 12.99 -9.39 13.38
CA LEU A 93 12.39 -9.07 14.68
C LEU A 93 11.01 -9.68 14.85
N MET A 94 10.37 -10.15 13.77
CA MET A 94 9.03 -10.73 13.76
C MET A 94 7.95 -9.87 14.47
N LEU A 95 8.22 -8.57 14.61
CA LEU A 95 7.37 -7.59 15.29
C LEU A 95 6.46 -6.83 14.33
N GLY A 96 6.47 -7.19 13.03
CA GLY A 96 5.75 -6.46 11.99
C GLY A 96 6.13 -4.98 11.99
N LYS A 97 5.15 -4.12 11.92
CA LYS A 97 5.33 -2.66 11.91
C LYS A 97 5.94 -2.06 13.19
N TRP A 98 6.19 -2.87 14.21
CA TRP A 98 6.85 -2.44 15.46
C TRP A 98 8.33 -2.79 15.50
N GLY A 99 8.82 -3.55 14.53
CA GLY A 99 10.22 -3.91 14.40
C GLY A 99 10.87 -3.14 13.25
N TYR A 100 11.55 -2.03 13.55
CA TYR A 100 12.17 -1.17 12.56
C TYR A 100 13.67 -1.39 12.47
N LYS A 101 14.17 -1.39 11.23
CA LYS A 101 15.55 -1.13 10.87
C LYS A 101 15.66 0.30 10.32
N LYS A 102 16.89 0.82 10.24
CA LYS A 102 17.12 2.12 9.61
C LYS A 102 16.66 2.07 8.14
N LEU A 103 15.82 3.03 7.75
CA LEU A 103 15.42 3.20 6.36
C LEU A 103 16.63 3.48 5.47
N ASP A 104 16.76 2.73 4.38
CA ASP A 104 17.65 3.09 3.28
C ASP A 104 16.93 4.06 2.34
N LEU A 105 17.47 5.26 2.21
CA LEU A 105 16.93 6.29 1.34
C LEU A 105 16.91 5.87 -0.14
N LEU A 106 17.86 5.01 -0.56
CA LEU A 106 17.88 4.50 -1.93
C LEU A 106 16.70 3.58 -2.18
N ASP A 107 16.31 2.76 -1.21
CA ASP A 107 15.14 1.88 -1.34
C ASP A 107 13.85 2.69 -1.41
N MET A 108 13.71 3.75 -0.60
CA MET A 108 12.59 4.69 -0.70
C MET A 108 12.54 5.33 -2.11
N LYS A 109 13.66 5.83 -2.61
CA LYS A 109 13.73 6.43 -3.95
C LYS A 109 13.38 5.42 -5.04
N ARG A 110 13.88 4.19 -4.97
CA ARG A 110 13.59 3.13 -5.94
C ARG A 110 12.11 2.77 -5.96
N SER A 111 11.53 2.56 -4.79
CA SER A 111 10.12 2.24 -4.66
C SER A 111 9.25 3.36 -5.22
N MET A 112 9.41 4.58 -4.73
CA MET A 112 8.59 5.72 -5.19
C MET A 112 8.79 6.01 -6.68
N THR A 113 10.01 5.94 -7.22
CA THR A 113 10.27 6.11 -8.65
C THR A 113 9.56 5.05 -9.48
N ARG A 114 9.60 3.79 -9.05
CA ARG A 114 8.91 2.70 -9.74
C ARG A 114 7.40 2.94 -9.77
N TRP A 115 6.78 3.23 -8.64
CA TRP A 115 5.35 3.51 -8.55
C TRP A 115 4.93 4.71 -9.40
N GLN A 116 5.74 5.78 -9.43
CA GLN A 116 5.47 6.93 -10.30
C GLN A 116 5.52 6.55 -11.79
N LYS A 117 6.58 5.87 -12.23
CA LYS A 117 6.78 5.52 -13.64
C LYS A 117 5.79 4.45 -14.15
N GLU A 118 5.52 3.44 -13.33
CA GLU A 118 4.67 2.32 -13.76
C GLU A 118 3.19 2.71 -13.85
N LEU A 119 2.73 3.68 -13.03
CA LEU A 119 1.36 4.14 -13.04
C LEU A 119 1.14 5.35 -13.97
N GLU A 120 2.19 6.01 -14.44
CA GLU A 120 2.08 7.18 -15.32
C GLU A 120 1.24 6.87 -16.56
N GLY A 121 0.14 7.63 -16.74
CA GLY A 121 -0.79 7.47 -17.87
C GLY A 121 -1.57 6.14 -17.89
N LYS A 122 -1.50 5.33 -16.84
CA LYS A 122 -2.15 4.01 -16.77
C LYS A 122 -3.01 3.82 -15.53
N GLY A 123 -2.69 4.49 -14.45
CA GLY A 123 -3.39 4.38 -13.17
C GLY A 123 -3.08 5.57 -12.28
N TRP A 124 -3.52 5.54 -11.01
CA TRP A 124 -3.39 6.68 -10.12
C TRP A 124 -2.88 6.29 -8.74
N ASN A 125 -1.89 7.04 -8.22
CA ASN A 125 -1.29 6.80 -6.92
C ASN A 125 -2.09 7.49 -5.79
N SER A 126 -2.31 6.76 -4.69
CA SER A 126 -2.60 7.37 -3.38
C SER A 126 -1.29 7.56 -2.63
N LEU A 127 -0.98 8.80 -2.29
CA LEU A 127 0.29 9.19 -1.68
C LEU A 127 0.09 9.45 -0.19
N TYR A 128 0.82 8.74 0.66
CA TYR A 128 0.74 8.91 2.11
C TYR A 128 2.05 8.49 2.78
N LEU A 129 2.31 9.02 3.97
CA LEU A 129 3.45 8.64 4.81
C LEU A 129 3.03 8.22 6.21
N CYS A 130 1.72 8.32 6.51
CA CYS A 130 1.16 8.03 7.81
C CYS A 130 -0.34 7.76 7.67
N ASN A 131 -0.89 6.93 8.54
CA ASN A 131 -2.32 6.70 8.68
C ASN A 131 -2.64 6.22 10.12
N HIS A 132 -3.89 5.80 10.39
CA HIS A 132 -4.32 5.30 11.70
C HIS A 132 -3.62 3.99 12.14
N ASP A 133 -3.04 3.26 11.19
CA ASP A 133 -2.35 1.99 11.45
C ASP A 133 -0.82 2.10 11.48
N GLN A 134 -0.28 3.30 11.19
CA GLN A 134 1.16 3.52 11.07
C GLN A 134 1.65 4.54 12.11
N PRO A 135 2.89 4.43 12.59
CA PRO A 135 3.50 5.48 13.38
C PRO A 135 3.54 6.82 12.64
N ARG A 136 3.64 7.91 13.39
CA ARG A 136 3.74 9.24 12.81
C ARG A 136 4.92 9.36 11.85
N ALA A 137 4.67 9.90 10.66
CA ALA A 137 5.68 10.01 9.61
C ALA A 137 6.93 10.76 10.06
N LEU A 138 6.75 11.81 10.84
CA LEU A 138 7.85 12.64 11.31
C LEU A 138 8.80 11.88 12.24
N SER A 139 8.26 11.11 13.18
CA SER A 139 9.05 10.29 14.09
C SER A 139 9.71 9.11 13.39
N ARG A 140 9.07 8.58 12.34
CA ARG A 140 9.55 7.39 11.62
C ARG A 140 10.57 7.73 10.54
N PHE A 141 10.31 8.74 9.72
CA PHE A 141 11.09 9.07 8.52
C PHE A 141 11.84 10.38 8.63
N GLY A 142 11.62 11.16 9.67
CA GLY A 142 12.22 12.47 9.89
C GLY A 142 13.01 12.57 11.19
N ASN A 143 13.09 13.80 11.69
CA ASN A 143 13.63 14.12 13.00
C ASN A 143 12.55 14.88 13.78
N ASP A 144 12.07 14.33 14.86
CA ASP A 144 11.02 14.93 15.72
C ASP A 144 11.59 15.75 16.89
N GLY A 145 12.92 15.89 16.95
CA GLY A 145 13.64 16.73 17.90
C GLY A 145 14.05 18.08 17.31
N GLU A 146 15.36 18.33 17.24
CA GLU A 146 15.96 19.62 16.81
C GLU A 146 15.50 20.08 15.43
N TYR A 147 15.42 19.16 14.47
CA TYR A 147 15.03 19.48 13.07
C TYR A 147 13.59 19.12 12.74
N ARG A 148 12.70 19.23 13.71
CA ARG A 148 11.30 18.81 13.55
C ARG A 148 10.60 19.55 12.43
N VAL A 149 10.74 20.87 12.37
CA VAL A 149 10.05 21.72 11.38
C VAL A 149 10.62 21.49 9.98
N GLU A 150 11.93 21.42 9.85
CA GLU A 150 12.64 21.19 8.60
C GLU A 150 12.30 19.81 8.02
N SER A 151 12.31 18.78 8.88
CA SER A 151 11.91 17.43 8.50
C SER A 151 10.45 17.35 8.07
N ALA A 152 9.53 18.01 8.78
CA ALA A 152 8.12 18.05 8.42
C ALA A 152 7.92 18.70 7.04
N LYS A 153 8.57 19.84 6.79
CA LYS A 153 8.53 20.53 5.49
C LYS A 153 9.12 19.67 4.38
N MET A 154 10.24 19.01 4.62
CA MET A 154 10.86 18.10 3.65
C MET A 154 9.94 16.94 3.30
N LEU A 155 9.36 16.26 4.28
CA LEU A 155 8.44 15.15 4.06
C LEU A 155 7.16 15.61 3.33
N ALA A 156 6.63 16.79 3.69
CA ALA A 156 5.48 17.37 2.99
C ALA A 156 5.82 17.71 1.53
N THR A 157 6.97 18.32 1.28
CA THR A 157 7.44 18.61 -0.08
C THR A 157 7.60 17.33 -0.88
N PHE A 158 8.25 16.32 -0.31
CA PHE A 158 8.40 15.01 -0.95
C PHE A 158 7.04 14.44 -1.36
N LEU A 159 6.07 14.40 -0.44
CA LEU A 159 4.75 13.82 -0.71
C LEU A 159 3.99 14.59 -1.79
N HIS A 160 3.94 15.93 -1.70
CA HIS A 160 3.10 16.76 -2.57
C HIS A 160 3.71 17.02 -3.95
N MET A 161 5.00 16.75 -4.16
CA MET A 161 5.65 16.91 -5.47
C MET A 161 5.59 15.64 -6.34
N LEU A 162 5.03 14.56 -5.83
CA LEU A 162 4.78 13.33 -6.58
C LEU A 162 3.44 13.39 -7.30
N GLN A 163 3.31 12.69 -8.42
CA GLN A 163 2.04 12.54 -9.13
C GLN A 163 1.12 11.57 -8.40
N GLY A 164 -0.05 12.03 -8.00
CA GLY A 164 -1.05 11.26 -7.27
C GLY A 164 -1.89 12.12 -6.34
N THR A 165 -2.76 11.50 -5.59
CA THR A 165 -3.57 12.17 -4.56
C THR A 165 -2.88 12.08 -3.20
N PRO A 166 -2.42 13.20 -2.62
CA PRO A 166 -1.81 13.19 -1.30
C PRO A 166 -2.86 13.05 -0.21
N TYR A 167 -2.60 12.15 0.73
CA TYR A 167 -3.42 11.94 1.93
C TYR A 167 -2.65 12.40 3.16
N ILE A 168 -3.26 13.29 3.92
CA ILE A 168 -2.70 13.83 5.17
C ILE A 168 -3.51 13.27 6.32
N TYR A 169 -2.85 12.47 7.17
CA TYR A 169 -3.47 11.97 8.37
C TYR A 169 -3.51 13.06 9.45
N GLN A 170 -4.61 13.12 10.16
CA GLN A 170 -4.88 14.10 11.22
C GLN A 170 -3.79 14.16 12.30
N GLY A 171 -3.58 15.32 12.92
CA GLY A 171 -2.71 15.54 14.08
C GLY A 171 -1.39 16.24 13.81
#